data_b5de8e1db9207dc245c0bc8c3e507227
#
_entry.id   b5de8e1db9207dc245c0bc8c3e507227
#
_cell.length_a   1.000
_cell.length_b   1.000
_cell.length_c   1.000
_cell.angle_alpha   90.00
_cell.angle_beta   90.00
_cell.angle_gamma   90.00
#
_symmetry.space_group_name_H-M   'P 1'
#
loop_
_entity.id
_entity.type
_entity.pdbx_description
1 polymer ?
#
loop_
_entity_poly.entity_id
_entity_poly.type
_entity_poly.pdbx_seq_one_letter_code
_entity_poly.pdbx_strand_id
1 'polypeptide(L)'
;MRQGETMANIRPTRRQMLALGLGGIALSSPFIGGRKAMADNTPDTVVYVSNAASKEVYVLAMNRESGDLTVLDKVPVPGTDKPSPSSMPMAVTPDHRFLYAALRSDTFPVSSFAIDRASGRLTHLATTPLQDSMAYIVTDRTGRYLLSASYPGNKLTINPIEADGHVVEKTTQIVPDRPKSHCILVDATNRYCYATSLGGDIIMEWKFDPAAGTLSPNGPSEVHTKPGAGPRHMALHPSGRFLYLITETTDRIGAYGIDPATGTLTEQQFVDARPADFKEQPAAADLHVTPDGRFLYGSERKTSTLAGYRIDPQKGTRSPIGHFPTETTPRGFNIDPRGRLLLSVGLDSNAMAVYRIDPQSGALTNRKQYPMGQQPNWIEIVDLR
;
A
#
# COMPACT_ATOMS: atom_id res chain seq x y z
N MET A 1 -10.50 -13.03 80.01
CA MET A 1 -9.75 -12.18 81.01
C MET A 1 -9.46 -10.85 80.36
N ARG A 2 -10.09 -9.87 80.94
CA ARG A 2 -9.71 -8.47 81.22
C ARG A 2 -9.23 -7.64 80.03
N GLN A 3 -10.01 -6.69 79.62
CA GLN A 3 -10.23 -5.31 80.13
C GLN A 3 -9.19 -4.39 79.45
N GLY A 4 -9.50 -3.36 78.79
CA GLY A 4 -10.36 -2.18 79.05
C GLY A 4 -9.46 -0.99 78.78
N GLU A 5 -9.77 0.08 78.39
CA GLU A 5 -10.64 1.22 78.54
C GLU A 5 -10.12 2.33 77.62
N THR A 6 -10.84 2.97 76.81
CA THR A 6 -11.71 4.15 76.89
C THR A 6 -11.05 5.49 77.32
N MET A 7 -11.44 6.50 76.55
CA MET A 7 -11.55 7.95 76.88
C MET A 7 -10.39 8.85 76.43
N ALA A 8 -10.53 10.08 75.98
CA ALA A 8 -11.72 10.92 75.63
C ALA A 8 -11.24 12.16 74.86
N ASN A 9 -12.20 12.72 74.15
CA ASN A 9 -12.26 14.09 73.63
C ASN A 9 -11.75 15.18 74.53
N ILE A 10 -11.13 16.25 73.94
CA ILE A 10 -11.39 17.66 74.34
C ILE A 10 -10.98 18.59 73.17
N ARG A 11 -11.91 19.38 72.65
CA ARG A 11 -11.68 20.67 71.97
C ARG A 11 -11.66 21.77 73.04
N PRO A 12 -10.91 22.87 72.83
CA PRO A 12 -11.49 24.18 73.00
C PRO A 12 -11.19 25.24 71.91
N THR A 13 -12.07 26.02 71.78
CA THR A 13 -12.52 27.29 71.22
C THR A 13 -11.53 28.45 71.09
N ARG A 14 -11.88 29.30 70.09
CA ARG A 14 -11.41 30.65 69.76
C ARG A 14 -11.12 31.60 70.90
N ARG A 15 -10.08 32.44 70.77
CA ARG A 15 -10.13 33.92 70.77
C ARG A 15 -8.77 34.58 70.71
N GLN A 16 -8.61 35.47 69.71
CA GLN A 16 -7.97 36.81 69.70
C GLN A 16 -6.58 37.05 70.34
N MET A 17 -5.60 37.55 69.57
CA MET A 17 -5.13 38.96 69.72
C MET A 17 -4.31 39.44 68.54
N LEU A 18 -4.49 40.73 68.20
CA LEU A 18 -3.74 41.54 67.25
C LEU A 18 -2.31 41.82 67.77
N ALA A 19 -1.34 41.89 66.91
CA ALA A 19 -0.22 42.88 66.97
C ALA A 19 0.39 43.13 65.60
N LEU A 20 0.57 44.39 65.28
CA LEU A 20 1.15 44.99 64.08
C LEU A 20 2.64 44.67 63.92
N GLY A 21 3.11 44.52 62.69
CA GLY A 21 4.53 44.56 62.31
C GLY A 21 4.67 44.77 60.79
N LEU A 22 5.17 45.98 60.45
CA LEU A 22 5.46 46.45 59.08
C LEU A 22 6.56 45.62 58.37
N GLY A 23 6.47 45.49 57.05
CA GLY A 23 7.64 45.51 56.20
C GLY A 23 7.89 44.29 55.32
N GLY A 24 7.75 44.47 54.01
CA GLY A 24 8.33 43.58 53.03
C GLY A 24 7.40 43.21 51.87
N ILE A 25 7.27 44.09 50.89
CA ILE A 25 6.64 43.74 49.62
C ILE A 25 7.61 42.87 48.81
N ALA A 26 7.43 41.56 48.82
CA ALA A 26 8.04 40.67 47.85
C ALA A 26 7.07 40.49 46.70
N LEU A 27 7.39 41.10 45.57
CA LEU A 27 6.73 40.84 44.28
C LEU A 27 6.99 39.37 43.85
N SER A 28 6.10 38.47 44.17
CA SER A 28 6.09 37.13 43.60
C SER A 28 5.47 37.23 42.22
N SER A 29 6.33 37.23 41.18
CA SER A 29 5.91 37.00 39.80
C SER A 29 5.20 35.64 39.69
N PRO A 30 4.03 35.57 39.06
CA PRO A 30 3.43 34.28 38.76
C PRO A 30 4.34 33.58 37.71
N PHE A 31 4.97 32.48 38.08
CA PHE A 31 5.53 31.52 37.13
C PHE A 31 4.35 31.02 36.30
N ILE A 32 4.13 31.68 35.16
CA ILE A 32 3.30 31.08 34.08
C ILE A 32 4.17 29.95 33.53
N GLY A 33 4.05 28.77 34.15
CA GLY A 33 4.51 27.54 33.59
C GLY A 33 3.80 27.33 32.25
N GLY A 34 4.43 27.79 31.17
CA GLY A 34 3.98 27.48 29.83
C GLY A 34 3.91 25.96 29.73
N ARG A 35 2.70 25.40 29.77
CA ARG A 35 2.45 24.08 29.23
C ARG A 35 2.93 24.16 27.78
N LYS A 36 4.13 23.63 27.49
CA LYS A 36 4.48 23.23 26.16
C LYS A 36 3.30 22.37 25.71
N ALA A 37 2.49 22.89 24.79
CA ALA A 37 1.56 22.06 24.06
C ALA A 37 2.41 20.90 23.56
N MET A 38 2.16 19.70 24.04
CA MET A 38 2.69 18.49 23.41
C MET A 38 2.20 18.61 21.98
N ALA A 39 3.13 18.83 21.05
CA ALA A 39 2.80 18.79 19.64
C ALA A 39 2.04 17.47 19.43
N ASP A 40 0.87 17.58 18.85
CA ASP A 40 0.05 16.42 18.49
C ASP A 40 0.91 15.60 17.52
N ASN A 41 1.59 14.57 18.04
CA ASN A 41 2.53 13.72 17.31
C ASN A 41 1.79 12.71 16.41
N THR A 42 0.51 12.96 16.13
CA THR A 42 -0.27 12.14 15.23
C THR A 42 0.30 12.29 13.82
N PRO A 43 0.72 11.19 13.17
CA PRO A 43 1.25 11.27 11.82
C PRO A 43 0.14 11.67 10.85
N ASP A 44 0.45 12.55 9.91
CA ASP A 44 -0.47 12.88 8.82
C ASP A 44 -0.54 11.78 7.77
N THR A 45 0.57 11.08 7.55
CA THR A 45 0.71 10.00 6.57
C THR A 45 1.40 8.81 7.21
N VAL A 46 0.88 7.63 6.95
CA VAL A 46 1.45 6.36 7.39
C VAL A 46 1.81 5.50 6.19
N VAL A 47 2.93 4.82 6.28
CA VAL A 47 3.43 3.86 5.30
C VAL A 47 3.38 2.47 5.92
N TYR A 48 2.75 1.54 5.23
CA TYR A 48 2.72 0.12 5.57
C TYR A 48 3.62 -0.63 4.61
N VAL A 49 4.58 -1.39 5.14
CA VAL A 49 5.53 -2.17 4.34
C VAL A 49 5.42 -3.63 4.71
N SER A 50 5.05 -4.48 3.76
CA SER A 50 5.04 -5.91 3.98
C SER A 50 6.45 -6.48 3.88
N ASN A 51 6.83 -7.31 4.87
CA ASN A 51 8.11 -8.02 4.93
C ASN A 51 7.80 -9.53 4.89
N ALA A 52 7.84 -10.12 3.69
CA ALA A 52 7.27 -11.45 3.46
C ALA A 52 7.97 -12.56 4.24
N ALA A 53 9.30 -12.57 4.31
CA ALA A 53 10.03 -13.65 5.00
C ALA A 53 9.95 -13.53 6.53
N SER A 54 9.90 -12.32 7.08
CA SER A 54 9.64 -12.10 8.51
C SER A 54 8.16 -12.11 8.88
N LYS A 55 7.24 -12.19 7.90
CA LYS A 55 5.77 -12.23 8.09
C LYS A 55 5.27 -11.13 9.00
N GLU A 56 5.64 -9.90 8.68
CA GLU A 56 5.26 -8.72 9.45
C GLU A 56 5.00 -7.51 8.56
N VAL A 57 4.17 -6.61 9.01
CA VAL A 57 3.96 -5.29 8.42
C VAL A 57 4.64 -4.26 9.30
N TYR A 58 5.60 -3.50 8.73
CA TYR A 58 6.11 -2.30 9.38
C TYR A 58 5.11 -1.16 9.20
N VAL A 59 4.79 -0.49 10.28
CA VAL A 59 3.97 0.72 10.32
C VAL A 59 4.91 1.90 10.56
N LEU A 60 5.01 2.83 9.59
CA LEU A 60 5.93 3.95 9.67
C LEU A 60 5.18 5.28 9.54
N ALA A 61 5.45 6.22 10.44
CA ALA A 61 5.06 7.61 10.22
C ALA A 61 5.96 8.23 9.14
N MET A 62 5.38 8.96 8.21
CA MET A 62 6.11 9.68 7.17
C MET A 62 5.92 11.19 7.33
N ASN A 63 7.02 11.90 7.39
CA ASN A 63 7.01 13.35 7.25
C ASN A 63 6.79 13.72 5.78
N ARG A 64 5.69 14.37 5.46
CA ARG A 64 5.26 14.69 4.09
C ARG A 64 6.23 15.62 3.34
N GLU A 65 6.95 16.47 4.06
CA GLU A 65 7.85 17.44 3.44
C GLU A 65 9.27 16.89 3.25
N SER A 66 9.81 16.23 4.27
CA SER A 66 11.19 15.73 4.23
C SER A 66 11.30 14.30 3.68
N GLY A 67 10.22 13.51 3.72
CA GLY A 67 10.23 12.08 3.44
C GLY A 67 10.90 11.25 4.54
N ASP A 68 11.10 11.84 5.74
CA ASP A 68 11.66 11.10 6.86
C ASP A 68 10.64 10.11 7.41
N LEU A 69 11.14 8.91 7.73
CA LEU A 69 10.35 7.81 8.24
C LEU A 69 10.73 7.48 9.68
N THR A 70 9.72 7.21 10.48
CA THR A 70 9.88 6.72 11.86
C THR A 70 9.03 5.48 12.05
N VAL A 71 9.63 4.38 12.49
CA VAL A 71 8.89 3.14 12.78
C VAL A 71 8.00 3.36 13.99
N LEU A 72 6.70 3.18 13.80
CA LEU A 72 5.68 3.24 14.86
C LEU A 72 5.40 1.87 15.45
N ASP A 73 5.45 0.83 14.60
CA ASP A 73 5.13 -0.54 14.98
C ASP A 73 5.68 -1.57 13.99
N LYS A 74 5.75 -2.83 14.43
CA LYS A 74 6.06 -4.01 13.64
C LYS A 74 5.01 -5.06 13.95
N VAL A 75 4.03 -5.21 13.08
CA VAL A 75 2.83 -5.99 13.33
C VAL A 75 2.96 -7.38 12.70
N PRO A 76 2.94 -8.48 13.46
CA PRO A 76 2.96 -9.82 12.90
C PRO A 76 1.76 -10.09 12.01
N VAL A 77 1.96 -10.83 10.92
CA VAL A 77 0.90 -11.34 10.05
C VAL A 77 0.73 -12.83 10.33
N PRO A 78 -0.31 -13.22 11.09
CA PRO A 78 -0.52 -14.61 11.48
C PRO A 78 -1.12 -15.46 10.35
N GLY A 79 -1.30 -16.74 10.62
CA GLY A 79 -2.05 -17.69 9.80
C GLY A 79 -1.24 -18.87 9.26
N THR A 80 0.10 -18.81 9.29
CA THR A 80 0.94 -19.95 8.91
C THR A 80 2.31 -19.88 9.57
N ASP A 81 2.86 -21.01 9.96
CA ASP A 81 4.24 -21.20 10.41
C ASP A 81 5.20 -21.53 9.25
N LYS A 82 4.65 -21.86 8.08
CA LYS A 82 5.45 -22.21 6.90
C LYS A 82 6.28 -21.02 6.41
N PRO A 83 7.42 -21.25 5.77
CA PRO A 83 8.16 -20.17 5.12
C PRO A 83 7.29 -19.42 4.12
N SER A 84 7.32 -18.09 4.14
CA SER A 84 6.61 -17.31 3.14
C SER A 84 7.42 -17.25 1.85
N PRO A 85 6.83 -17.60 0.68
CA PRO A 85 7.47 -17.35 -0.59
C PRO A 85 7.52 -15.85 -0.84
N SER A 86 8.60 -15.32 -1.21
CA SER A 86 9.03 -14.01 -1.74
C SER A 86 7.99 -12.91 -2.00
N SER A 87 6.76 -12.96 -1.43
CA SER A 87 5.72 -11.96 -1.66
C SER A 87 4.60 -12.04 -0.62
N MET A 88 4.18 -10.89 -0.13
CA MET A 88 3.03 -10.68 0.74
C MET A 88 2.28 -9.43 0.24
N PRO A 89 1.42 -9.58 -0.80
CA PRO A 89 0.64 -8.47 -1.31
C PRO A 89 -0.30 -7.92 -0.25
N MET A 90 -0.51 -6.60 -0.28
CA MET A 90 -1.43 -5.90 0.61
C MET A 90 -2.47 -5.13 -0.19
N ALA A 91 -3.58 -4.79 0.45
CA ALA A 91 -4.60 -3.88 -0.06
C ALA A 91 -5.19 -3.07 1.09
N VAL A 92 -5.54 -1.82 0.84
CA VAL A 92 -6.24 -0.94 1.78
C VAL A 92 -7.63 -0.62 1.23
N THR A 93 -8.65 -0.59 2.10
CA THR A 93 -9.99 -0.17 1.67
C THR A 93 -10.02 1.30 1.27
N PRO A 94 -10.89 1.72 0.32
CA PRO A 94 -10.95 3.12 -0.14
C PRO A 94 -11.25 4.14 0.95
N ASP A 95 -11.92 3.74 2.03
CA ASP A 95 -12.20 4.56 3.21
C ASP A 95 -11.05 4.58 4.23
N HIS A 96 -9.96 3.85 3.94
CA HIS A 96 -8.77 3.68 4.78
C HIS A 96 -9.06 3.13 6.19
N ARG A 97 -10.12 2.31 6.34
CA ARG A 97 -10.45 1.68 7.63
C ARG A 97 -9.75 0.36 7.84
N PHE A 98 -9.45 -0.36 6.76
CA PHE A 98 -8.92 -1.71 6.85
C PHE A 98 -7.73 -1.91 5.89
N LEU A 99 -6.79 -2.75 6.35
CA LEU A 99 -5.68 -3.26 5.58
C LEU A 99 -5.72 -4.78 5.56
N TYR A 100 -5.44 -5.35 4.40
CA TYR A 100 -5.33 -6.79 4.16
C TYR A 100 -3.91 -7.14 3.76
N ALA A 101 -3.38 -8.24 4.32
CA ALA A 101 -2.08 -8.79 3.95
C ALA A 101 -2.20 -10.29 3.70
N ALA A 102 -1.87 -10.74 2.48
CA ALA A 102 -2.00 -12.14 2.08
C ALA A 102 -0.63 -12.83 2.08
N LEU A 103 -0.48 -13.87 2.90
CA LEU A 103 0.70 -14.73 2.90
C LEU A 103 0.57 -15.82 1.81
N ARG A 104 1.64 -16.00 1.04
CA ARG A 104 1.67 -16.97 -0.06
C ARG A 104 2.17 -18.36 0.36
N SER A 105 2.12 -18.65 1.65
CA SER A 105 2.41 -19.96 2.24
C SER A 105 1.12 -20.68 2.55
N ASP A 106 1.13 -22.01 2.49
CA ASP A 106 0.03 -22.86 2.95
C ASP A 106 -0.31 -22.56 4.44
N THR A 107 -1.54 -22.27 4.78
CA THR A 107 -2.86 -22.36 4.13
C THR A 107 -3.29 -21.12 3.31
N PHE A 108 -2.37 -20.34 2.81
CA PHE A 108 -2.61 -19.10 2.03
C PHE A 108 -3.49 -18.07 2.74
N PRO A 109 -3.17 -17.72 3.98
CA PRO A 109 -4.04 -16.85 4.78
C PRO A 109 -3.98 -15.40 4.28
N VAL A 110 -5.13 -14.71 4.37
CA VAL A 110 -5.20 -13.26 4.39
C VAL A 110 -5.53 -12.80 5.81
N SER A 111 -4.73 -11.92 6.36
CA SER A 111 -5.01 -11.26 7.64
C SER A 111 -5.63 -9.90 7.40
N SER A 112 -6.74 -9.63 8.10
CA SER A 112 -7.48 -8.39 8.12
C SER A 112 -7.06 -7.57 9.34
N PHE A 113 -6.77 -6.28 9.14
CA PHE A 113 -6.39 -5.34 10.18
C PHE A 113 -7.26 -4.09 10.14
N ALA A 114 -7.70 -3.61 11.29
CA ALA A 114 -8.26 -2.27 11.41
C ALA A 114 -7.12 -1.23 11.45
N ILE A 115 -7.31 -0.12 10.76
CA ILE A 115 -6.41 1.04 10.79
C ILE A 115 -6.98 2.06 11.78
N ASP A 116 -6.24 2.37 12.83
CA ASP A 116 -6.57 3.47 13.73
C ASP A 116 -6.36 4.80 13.01
N ARG A 117 -7.42 5.55 12.79
CA ARG A 117 -7.41 6.81 12.02
C ARG A 117 -6.62 7.93 12.68
N ALA A 118 -6.37 7.84 13.99
CA ALA A 118 -5.60 8.85 14.70
C ALA A 118 -4.10 8.57 14.68
N SER A 119 -3.69 7.31 14.72
CA SER A 119 -2.29 6.91 14.84
C SER A 119 -1.72 6.14 13.65
N GLY A 120 -2.59 5.61 12.78
CA GLY A 120 -2.22 4.69 11.70
C GLY A 120 -1.83 3.28 12.18
N ARG A 121 -1.94 2.98 13.46
CA ARG A 121 -1.60 1.65 13.99
C ARG A 121 -2.59 0.61 13.52
N LEU A 122 -2.10 -0.63 13.38
CA LEU A 122 -2.90 -1.76 12.95
C LEU A 122 -3.34 -2.60 14.15
N THR A 123 -4.62 -2.98 14.14
CA THR A 123 -5.17 -3.98 15.07
C THR A 123 -5.64 -5.17 14.26
N HIS A 124 -5.08 -6.36 14.54
CA HIS A 124 -5.51 -7.60 13.88
C HIS A 124 -6.97 -7.93 14.22
N LEU A 125 -7.77 -8.21 13.20
CA LEU A 125 -9.19 -8.55 13.32
C LEU A 125 -9.44 -10.04 13.14
N ALA A 126 -8.96 -10.58 12.01
CA ALA A 126 -9.20 -11.96 11.63
C ALA A 126 -8.11 -12.45 10.66
N THR A 127 -7.99 -13.77 10.56
CA THR A 127 -7.17 -14.43 9.54
C THR A 127 -8.02 -15.48 8.86
N THR A 128 -8.14 -15.40 7.55
CA THR A 128 -9.01 -16.24 6.72
C THR A 128 -8.18 -16.95 5.66
N PRO A 129 -8.30 -18.27 5.45
CA PRO A 129 -7.66 -18.93 4.34
C PRO A 129 -8.26 -18.49 3.01
N LEU A 130 -7.40 -18.17 2.03
CA LEU A 130 -7.83 -17.91 0.65
C LEU A 130 -7.78 -19.21 -0.17
N GLN A 131 -8.37 -19.16 -1.34
CA GLN A 131 -8.48 -20.31 -2.25
C GLN A 131 -7.15 -20.77 -2.86
N ASP A 132 -6.11 -19.94 -2.73
CA ASP A 132 -4.78 -20.20 -3.31
C ASP A 132 -3.75 -19.14 -2.88
N SER A 133 -2.50 -19.32 -3.32
CA SER A 133 -1.38 -18.37 -3.17
C SER A 133 -1.58 -17.14 -4.07
N MET A 134 -2.05 -16.04 -3.51
CA MET A 134 -2.37 -14.83 -4.28
C MET A 134 -1.11 -13.99 -4.57
N ALA A 135 -0.88 -13.67 -5.84
CA ALA A 135 0.19 -12.78 -6.27
C ALA A 135 -0.20 -11.29 -6.15
N TYR A 136 -1.49 -11.01 -6.18
CA TYR A 136 -2.08 -9.68 -6.09
C TYR A 136 -3.42 -9.74 -5.37
N ILE A 137 -3.70 -8.74 -4.54
CA ILE A 137 -5.00 -8.51 -3.93
C ILE A 137 -5.37 -7.03 -4.06
N VAL A 138 -6.65 -6.72 -4.21
CA VAL A 138 -7.19 -5.37 -4.24
C VAL A 138 -8.62 -5.38 -3.73
N THR A 139 -9.07 -4.28 -3.10
CA THR A 139 -10.49 -4.12 -2.77
C THR A 139 -11.25 -3.47 -3.93
N ASP A 140 -12.53 -3.77 -4.06
CA ASP A 140 -13.41 -2.98 -4.91
C ASP A 140 -13.58 -1.55 -4.36
N ARG A 141 -14.18 -0.63 -5.13
CA ARG A 141 -14.32 0.78 -4.72
C ARG A 141 -15.28 1.01 -3.57
N THR A 142 -16.06 0.01 -3.18
CA THR A 142 -16.93 0.07 -2.00
C THR A 142 -16.30 -0.55 -0.76
N GLY A 143 -15.17 -1.24 -0.90
CA GLY A 143 -14.52 -1.99 0.17
C GLY A 143 -15.30 -3.24 0.62
N ARG A 144 -16.26 -3.72 -0.19
CA ARG A 144 -17.08 -4.89 0.13
C ARG A 144 -16.57 -6.20 -0.44
N TYR A 145 -15.60 -6.15 -1.32
CA TYR A 145 -15.02 -7.33 -1.95
C TYR A 145 -13.51 -7.23 -2.03
N LEU A 146 -12.83 -8.34 -1.76
CA LEU A 146 -11.42 -8.57 -2.03
C LEU A 146 -11.31 -9.36 -3.34
N LEU A 147 -10.75 -8.74 -4.37
CA LEU A 147 -10.44 -9.38 -5.64
C LEU A 147 -8.98 -9.83 -5.63
N SER A 148 -8.71 -11.03 -6.11
CA SER A 148 -7.38 -11.63 -6.01
C SER A 148 -6.98 -12.35 -7.28
N ALA A 149 -5.68 -12.36 -7.57
CA ALA A 149 -5.08 -13.08 -8.69
C ALA A 149 -4.05 -14.11 -8.18
N SER A 150 -4.25 -15.38 -8.51
CA SER A 150 -3.32 -16.47 -8.14
C SER A 150 -2.43 -16.86 -9.30
N TYR A 151 -1.13 -16.69 -9.11
CA TYR A 151 -0.11 -17.10 -10.09
C TYR A 151 0.02 -18.64 -10.20
N PRO A 152 0.22 -19.41 -9.10
CA PRO A 152 0.32 -20.85 -9.21
C PRO A 152 -1.04 -21.55 -9.45
N GLY A 153 -2.12 -20.94 -8.95
CA GLY A 153 -3.48 -21.50 -9.09
C GLY A 153 -4.17 -21.16 -10.40
N ASN A 154 -3.58 -20.32 -11.27
CA ASN A 154 -4.13 -19.98 -12.58
C ASN A 154 -5.59 -19.48 -12.51
N LYS A 155 -5.91 -18.63 -11.53
CA LYS A 155 -7.30 -18.21 -11.28
C LYS A 155 -7.39 -16.78 -10.76
N LEU A 156 -8.58 -16.21 -10.87
CA LEU A 156 -9.00 -15.03 -10.12
C LEU A 156 -10.05 -15.46 -9.10
N THR A 157 -10.10 -14.81 -7.93
CA THR A 157 -11.12 -15.06 -6.91
C THR A 157 -11.70 -13.77 -6.38
N ILE A 158 -12.94 -13.81 -5.92
CA ILE A 158 -13.60 -12.70 -5.25
C ILE A 158 -14.15 -13.20 -3.93
N ASN A 159 -13.73 -12.58 -2.84
CA ASN A 159 -14.18 -12.86 -1.48
C ASN A 159 -14.96 -11.67 -0.94
N PRO A 160 -16.12 -11.84 -0.30
CA PRO A 160 -16.79 -10.77 0.40
C PRO A 160 -15.95 -10.25 1.57
N ILE A 161 -16.13 -8.97 1.88
CA ILE A 161 -15.62 -8.31 3.10
C ILE A 161 -16.81 -7.88 3.93
N GLU A 162 -16.86 -8.31 5.18
CA GLU A 162 -17.92 -7.93 6.12
C GLU A 162 -17.74 -6.48 6.60
N ALA A 163 -18.80 -5.91 7.18
CA ALA A 163 -18.81 -4.52 7.61
C ALA A 163 -17.79 -4.19 8.71
N ASP A 164 -17.35 -5.18 9.47
CA ASP A 164 -16.28 -5.09 10.47
C ASP A 164 -14.87 -5.31 9.90
N GLY A 165 -14.76 -5.55 8.59
CA GLY A 165 -13.52 -5.63 7.84
C GLY A 165 -12.91 -7.02 7.69
N HIS A 166 -13.50 -8.08 8.22
CA HIS A 166 -12.96 -9.40 7.98
C HIS A 166 -13.35 -9.97 6.60
N VAL A 167 -12.43 -10.70 5.97
CA VAL A 167 -12.64 -11.37 4.69
C VAL A 167 -13.39 -12.68 4.92
N VAL A 168 -14.45 -12.93 4.15
CA VAL A 168 -15.21 -14.18 4.20
C VAL A 168 -14.49 -15.25 3.38
N GLU A 169 -14.30 -16.44 3.94
CA GLU A 169 -13.62 -17.56 3.26
C GLU A 169 -14.33 -18.00 1.98
N LYS A 170 -15.67 -18.05 2.04
CA LYS A 170 -16.49 -18.44 0.87
C LYS A 170 -16.46 -17.36 -0.20
N THR A 171 -15.89 -17.69 -1.35
CA THR A 171 -15.86 -16.79 -2.51
C THR A 171 -17.26 -16.62 -3.13
N THR A 172 -17.52 -15.42 -3.67
CA THR A 172 -18.67 -15.21 -4.56
C THR A 172 -18.41 -15.79 -5.95
N GLN A 173 -17.14 -15.75 -6.39
CA GLN A 173 -16.75 -16.29 -7.69
C GLN A 173 -15.29 -16.75 -7.71
N ILE A 174 -15.05 -17.83 -8.48
CA ILE A 174 -13.74 -18.27 -8.94
C ILE A 174 -13.77 -18.26 -10.47
N VAL A 175 -12.81 -17.59 -11.10
CA VAL A 175 -12.58 -17.61 -12.55
C VAL A 175 -11.35 -18.47 -12.81
N PRO A 176 -11.52 -19.71 -13.26
CA PRO A 176 -10.43 -20.67 -13.49
C PRO A 176 -9.73 -20.44 -14.84
N ASP A 177 -8.71 -21.24 -15.11
CA ASP A 177 -8.03 -21.39 -16.39
C ASP A 177 -7.45 -20.07 -16.94
N ARG A 178 -6.83 -19.31 -16.03
CA ARG A 178 -6.13 -18.06 -16.34
C ARG A 178 -4.64 -18.21 -16.02
N PRO A 179 -3.83 -18.75 -16.94
CA PRO A 179 -2.44 -19.16 -16.67
C PRO A 179 -1.60 -18.06 -16.04
N LYS A 180 -1.06 -18.31 -14.84
CA LYS A 180 -0.22 -17.38 -14.09
C LYS A 180 -0.85 -15.99 -13.92
N SER A 181 -2.14 -15.94 -13.51
CA SER A 181 -2.80 -14.65 -13.18
C SER A 181 -1.98 -13.87 -12.17
N HIS A 182 -1.67 -12.61 -12.48
CA HIS A 182 -0.68 -11.86 -11.68
C HIS A 182 -1.20 -10.56 -11.08
N CYS A 183 -2.07 -9.84 -11.74
CA CYS A 183 -2.64 -8.57 -11.29
C CYS A 183 -4.13 -8.52 -11.58
N ILE A 184 -4.88 -7.82 -10.74
CA ILE A 184 -6.28 -7.49 -10.96
C ILE A 184 -6.56 -6.10 -10.42
N LEU A 185 -7.21 -5.25 -11.22
CA LEU A 185 -7.57 -3.87 -10.87
C LEU A 185 -9.05 -3.62 -11.14
N VAL A 186 -9.65 -2.78 -10.30
CA VAL A 186 -11.01 -2.27 -10.52
C VAL A 186 -10.93 -0.78 -10.88
N ASP A 187 -11.63 -0.37 -11.91
CA ASP A 187 -11.66 1.02 -12.37
C ASP A 187 -12.32 1.97 -11.35
N ALA A 188 -12.14 3.28 -11.53
CA ALA A 188 -12.67 4.28 -10.59
C ALA A 188 -14.20 4.29 -10.52
N THR A 189 -14.89 3.78 -11.55
CA THR A 189 -16.36 3.72 -11.61
C THR A 189 -16.94 2.46 -10.95
N ASN A 190 -16.10 1.53 -10.53
CA ASN A 190 -16.46 0.21 -10.00
C ASN A 190 -17.28 -0.66 -10.98
N ARG A 191 -17.17 -0.39 -12.29
CA ARG A 191 -17.91 -1.11 -13.34
C ARG A 191 -17.06 -2.05 -14.16
N TYR A 192 -15.76 -1.74 -14.28
CA TYR A 192 -14.84 -2.52 -15.10
C TYR A 192 -13.67 -3.01 -14.28
N CYS A 193 -13.24 -4.21 -14.62
CA CYS A 193 -12.10 -4.86 -13.98
C CYS A 193 -11.13 -5.37 -15.03
N TYR A 194 -9.85 -5.17 -14.80
CA TYR A 194 -8.78 -5.62 -15.69
C TYR A 194 -7.88 -6.56 -14.93
N ALA A 195 -7.52 -7.70 -15.54
CA ALA A 195 -6.61 -8.64 -14.93
C ALA A 195 -5.57 -9.14 -15.95
N THR A 196 -4.39 -9.49 -15.48
CA THR A 196 -3.33 -10.05 -16.34
C THR A 196 -3.24 -11.56 -16.18
N SER A 197 -3.01 -12.25 -17.30
CA SER A 197 -2.54 -13.63 -17.34
C SER A 197 -1.13 -13.62 -17.94
N LEU A 198 -0.12 -13.72 -17.07
CA LEU A 198 1.29 -13.68 -17.47
C LEU A 198 1.64 -14.86 -18.40
N GLY A 199 1.12 -16.07 -18.09
CA GLY A 199 1.35 -17.26 -18.90
C GLY A 199 0.47 -17.33 -20.14
N GLY A 200 -0.61 -16.54 -20.20
CA GLY A 200 -1.49 -16.45 -21.37
C GLY A 200 -1.16 -15.30 -22.32
N ASP A 201 -0.22 -14.42 -21.94
CA ASP A 201 0.13 -13.21 -22.70
C ASP A 201 -1.07 -12.31 -23.00
N ILE A 202 -2.00 -12.18 -22.03
CA ILE A 202 -3.25 -11.40 -22.20
C ILE A 202 -3.49 -10.43 -21.03
N ILE A 203 -4.21 -9.34 -21.36
CA ILE A 203 -5.00 -8.57 -20.40
C ILE A 203 -6.44 -9.03 -20.57
N MET A 204 -7.09 -9.41 -19.49
CA MET A 204 -8.50 -9.79 -19.46
C MET A 204 -9.36 -8.58 -19.10
N GLU A 205 -10.46 -8.39 -19.83
CA GLU A 205 -11.43 -7.32 -19.64
C GLU A 205 -12.73 -7.87 -19.07
N TRP A 206 -13.18 -7.32 -17.95
CA TRP A 206 -14.36 -7.77 -17.23
C TRP A 206 -15.31 -6.61 -16.92
N LYS A 207 -16.60 -6.90 -16.92
CA LYS A 207 -17.61 -6.10 -16.22
C LYS A 207 -17.69 -6.61 -14.79
N PHE A 208 -17.65 -5.70 -13.83
CA PHE A 208 -17.80 -6.00 -12.41
C PHE A 208 -19.22 -5.64 -11.96
N ASP A 209 -19.90 -6.58 -11.32
CA ASP A 209 -21.16 -6.32 -10.63
C ASP A 209 -20.89 -6.10 -9.14
N PRO A 210 -20.90 -4.86 -8.64
CA PRO A 210 -20.63 -4.57 -7.25
C PRO A 210 -21.78 -4.95 -6.30
N ALA A 211 -22.96 -5.34 -6.81
CA ALA A 211 -24.05 -5.84 -5.98
C ALA A 211 -23.87 -7.33 -5.68
N ALA A 212 -23.45 -8.11 -6.69
CA ALA A 212 -23.25 -9.55 -6.55
C ALA A 212 -21.80 -9.93 -6.21
N GLY A 213 -20.83 -9.04 -6.41
CA GLY A 213 -19.40 -9.36 -6.30
C GLY A 213 -18.95 -10.36 -7.36
N THR A 214 -19.32 -10.14 -8.63
CA THR A 214 -19.03 -11.07 -9.72
C THR A 214 -18.47 -10.36 -10.95
N LEU A 215 -17.68 -11.10 -11.73
CA LEU A 215 -17.14 -10.71 -13.02
C LEU A 215 -17.90 -11.41 -14.16
N SER A 216 -18.23 -10.66 -15.19
CA SER A 216 -18.68 -11.21 -16.46
C SER A 216 -17.78 -10.71 -17.60
N PRO A 217 -17.53 -11.50 -18.66
CA PRO A 217 -16.68 -11.08 -19.76
C PRO A 217 -17.16 -9.74 -20.37
N ASN A 218 -16.22 -8.83 -20.57
CA ASN A 218 -16.45 -7.62 -21.36
C ASN A 218 -15.98 -7.90 -22.79
N GLY A 219 -16.71 -7.51 -23.79
CA GLY A 219 -16.36 -7.84 -25.17
C GLY A 219 -15.58 -6.73 -25.88
N PRO A 220 -14.44 -7.03 -26.54
CA PRO A 220 -13.73 -8.30 -26.53
C PRO A 220 -13.15 -8.59 -25.14
N SER A 221 -13.19 -9.83 -24.69
CA SER A 221 -12.83 -10.17 -23.30
C SER A 221 -11.32 -10.25 -23.04
N GLU A 222 -10.51 -10.17 -24.08
CA GLU A 222 -9.06 -10.36 -24.00
C GLU A 222 -8.33 -9.43 -24.99
N VAL A 223 -7.26 -8.80 -24.48
CA VAL A 223 -6.29 -8.04 -25.28
C VAL A 223 -4.96 -8.81 -25.24
N HIS A 224 -4.54 -9.29 -26.42
CA HIS A 224 -3.30 -10.06 -26.54
C HIS A 224 -2.08 -9.14 -26.59
N THR A 225 -1.06 -9.49 -25.82
CA THR A 225 0.28 -8.93 -25.97
C THR A 225 1.11 -9.78 -26.93
N LYS A 226 2.35 -9.40 -27.20
CA LYS A 226 3.24 -10.26 -27.99
C LYS A 226 3.50 -11.58 -27.25
N PRO A 227 3.60 -12.72 -27.96
CA PRO A 227 3.94 -14.00 -27.35
C PRO A 227 5.22 -13.92 -26.50
N GLY A 228 5.17 -14.46 -25.30
CA GLY A 228 6.27 -14.42 -24.34
C GLY A 228 6.47 -13.07 -23.66
N ALA A 229 5.56 -12.11 -23.78
CA ALA A 229 5.69 -10.81 -23.13
C ALA A 229 5.54 -10.88 -21.60
N GLY A 230 4.67 -11.75 -21.10
CA GLY A 230 4.42 -11.90 -19.68
C GLY A 230 3.79 -10.68 -19.03
N PRO A 231 2.53 -10.33 -19.35
CA PRO A 231 1.78 -9.24 -18.69
C PRO A 231 1.75 -9.42 -17.18
N ARG A 232 2.24 -8.43 -16.41
CA ARG A 232 2.42 -8.59 -14.96
C ARG A 232 1.56 -7.62 -14.15
N HIS A 233 2.07 -6.45 -13.85
CA HIS A 233 1.32 -5.41 -13.12
C HIS A 233 0.75 -4.37 -14.07
N MET A 234 -0.31 -3.72 -13.63
CA MET A 234 -0.97 -2.64 -14.34
C MET A 234 -1.17 -1.44 -13.41
N ALA A 235 -1.30 -0.25 -14.01
CA ALA A 235 -1.68 0.97 -13.32
C ALA A 235 -2.73 1.72 -14.13
N LEU A 236 -3.82 2.12 -13.48
CA LEU A 236 -4.84 2.99 -14.08
C LEU A 236 -4.39 4.45 -13.95
N HIS A 237 -4.51 5.20 -15.02
CA HIS A 237 -4.29 6.64 -14.99
C HIS A 237 -5.40 7.32 -14.17
N PRO A 238 -5.10 8.34 -13.31
CA PRO A 238 -6.11 9.00 -12.48
C PRO A 238 -7.30 9.61 -13.26
N SER A 239 -7.11 9.96 -14.53
CA SER A 239 -8.22 10.42 -15.39
C SER A 239 -9.21 9.33 -15.78
N GLY A 240 -8.92 8.07 -15.52
CA GLY A 240 -9.72 6.93 -15.99
C GLY A 240 -9.66 6.65 -17.51
N ARG A 241 -8.83 7.40 -18.27
CA ARG A 241 -8.77 7.29 -19.74
C ARG A 241 -7.70 6.33 -20.24
N PHE A 242 -6.75 5.95 -19.40
CA PHE A 242 -5.60 5.13 -19.79
C PHE A 242 -5.30 4.05 -18.76
N LEU A 243 -4.79 2.92 -19.26
CA LEU A 243 -4.21 1.84 -18.50
C LEU A 243 -2.78 1.61 -18.97
N TYR A 244 -1.88 1.40 -18.04
CA TYR A 244 -0.48 1.02 -18.29
C TYR A 244 -0.22 -0.39 -17.80
N LEU A 245 0.56 -1.13 -18.58
CA LEU A 245 0.97 -2.50 -18.31
C LEU A 245 2.48 -2.59 -18.28
N ILE A 246 3.07 -3.30 -17.30
CA ILE A 246 4.46 -3.73 -17.37
C ILE A 246 4.54 -5.23 -17.67
N THR A 247 5.44 -5.62 -18.57
CA THR A 247 5.65 -7.02 -18.94
C THR A 247 6.92 -7.56 -18.27
N GLU A 248 6.81 -8.71 -17.57
CA GLU A 248 7.89 -9.26 -16.74
C GLU A 248 9.07 -9.76 -17.58
N THR A 249 8.77 -10.45 -18.69
CA THR A 249 9.78 -11.23 -19.43
C THR A 249 10.41 -10.48 -20.60
N THR A 250 9.79 -9.38 -21.03
CA THR A 250 10.33 -8.53 -22.10
C THR A 250 10.67 -7.13 -21.64
N ASP A 251 10.36 -6.80 -20.38
CA ASP A 251 10.64 -5.51 -19.74
C ASP A 251 10.18 -4.31 -20.60
N ARG A 252 8.92 -4.38 -20.99
CA ARG A 252 8.29 -3.30 -21.75
C ARG A 252 7.07 -2.76 -21.01
N ILE A 253 6.81 -1.49 -21.22
CA ILE A 253 5.59 -0.85 -20.71
C ILE A 253 4.67 -0.56 -21.88
N GLY A 254 3.41 -1.09 -21.79
CA GLY A 254 2.31 -0.83 -22.69
C GLY A 254 1.47 0.36 -22.22
N ALA A 255 0.91 1.14 -23.14
CA ALA A 255 -0.18 2.07 -22.89
C ALA A 255 -1.40 1.68 -23.68
N TYR A 256 -2.54 1.75 -23.04
CA TYR A 256 -3.86 1.46 -23.61
C TYR A 256 -4.82 2.61 -23.31
N GLY A 257 -5.58 3.02 -24.32
CA GLY A 257 -6.75 3.88 -24.14
C GLY A 257 -7.90 3.05 -23.60
N ILE A 258 -8.68 3.61 -22.69
CA ILE A 258 -9.91 3.01 -22.15
C ILE A 258 -11.10 3.74 -22.79
N ASP A 259 -11.99 3.01 -23.45
CA ASP A 259 -13.27 3.55 -23.88
C ASP A 259 -14.17 3.76 -22.64
N PRO A 260 -14.60 4.98 -22.33
CA PRO A 260 -15.34 5.25 -21.09
C PRO A 260 -16.76 4.67 -21.07
N ALA A 261 -17.31 4.35 -22.24
CA ALA A 261 -18.65 3.78 -22.35
C ALA A 261 -18.66 2.26 -22.19
N THR A 262 -17.65 1.60 -22.72
CA THR A 262 -17.56 0.14 -22.79
C THR A 262 -16.51 -0.46 -21.87
N GLY A 263 -15.53 0.32 -21.39
CA GLY A 263 -14.39 -0.17 -20.61
C GLY A 263 -13.38 -0.98 -21.44
N THR A 264 -13.49 -1.00 -22.76
CA THR A 264 -12.58 -1.77 -23.61
C THR A 264 -11.25 -1.05 -23.82
N LEU A 265 -10.18 -1.84 -23.98
CA LEU A 265 -8.83 -1.36 -24.15
C LEU A 265 -8.40 -1.29 -25.62
N THR A 266 -7.69 -0.25 -25.99
CA THR A 266 -7.05 -0.11 -27.31
C THR A 266 -5.56 0.19 -27.12
N GLU A 267 -4.69 -0.67 -27.65
CA GLU A 267 -3.24 -0.46 -27.59
C GLU A 267 -2.83 0.84 -28.28
N GLN A 268 -1.96 1.62 -27.64
CA GLN A 268 -1.46 2.89 -28.17
C GLN A 268 0.05 2.89 -28.34
N GLN A 269 0.82 2.32 -27.40
CA GLN A 269 2.26 2.37 -27.42
C GLN A 269 2.89 1.27 -26.58
N PHE A 270 4.05 0.75 -27.00
CA PHE A 270 4.99 0.01 -26.15
C PHE A 270 6.36 0.65 -26.17
N VAL A 271 6.98 0.83 -24.99
CA VAL A 271 8.35 1.32 -24.80
C VAL A 271 9.16 0.35 -23.95
N ASP A 272 10.48 0.32 -24.13
CA ASP A 272 11.36 -0.46 -23.28
C ASP A 272 11.50 0.20 -21.91
N ALA A 273 11.56 -0.61 -20.84
CA ALA A 273 11.70 -0.15 -19.45
C ALA A 273 13.11 -0.38 -18.89
N ARG A 274 13.96 -1.09 -19.61
CA ARG A 274 15.34 -1.40 -19.21
C ARG A 274 16.35 -0.43 -19.83
N PRO A 275 17.52 -0.25 -19.19
CA PRO A 275 18.64 0.44 -19.83
C PRO A 275 19.06 -0.24 -21.14
N ALA A 276 19.49 0.54 -22.14
CA ALA A 276 19.79 0.04 -23.49
C ALA A 276 20.98 -0.95 -23.54
N ASP A 277 21.89 -0.86 -22.57
CA ASP A 277 23.07 -1.72 -22.43
C ASP A 277 22.80 -3.02 -21.66
N PHE A 278 21.64 -3.17 -21.02
CA PHE A 278 21.27 -4.38 -20.31
C PHE A 278 20.95 -5.54 -21.27
N LYS A 279 21.65 -6.68 -21.10
CA LYS A 279 21.58 -7.84 -22.01
C LYS A 279 21.08 -9.13 -21.36
N GLU A 280 20.91 -9.13 -20.03
CA GLU A 280 20.40 -10.31 -19.33
C GLU A 280 18.88 -10.50 -19.53
N GLN A 281 18.37 -11.66 -19.07
CA GLN A 281 16.93 -11.89 -19.02
C GLN A 281 16.28 -10.89 -18.06
N PRO A 282 15.36 -10.06 -18.53
CA PRO A 282 14.71 -9.07 -17.68
C PRO A 282 13.74 -9.71 -16.68
N ALA A 283 13.39 -8.95 -15.66
CA ALA A 283 12.46 -9.34 -14.63
C ALA A 283 11.70 -8.12 -14.06
N ALA A 284 11.06 -7.35 -14.93
CA ALA A 284 10.28 -6.19 -14.50
C ALA A 284 9.19 -6.57 -13.49
N ALA A 285 8.84 -5.66 -12.58
CA ALA A 285 7.98 -6.02 -11.47
C ALA A 285 6.77 -5.10 -11.30
N ASP A 286 6.94 -3.88 -10.88
CA ASP A 286 5.85 -3.01 -10.44
C ASP A 286 5.69 -1.76 -11.29
N LEU A 287 4.54 -1.10 -11.20
CA LEU A 287 4.19 0.02 -12.06
C LEU A 287 3.22 0.97 -11.36
N HIS A 288 3.57 2.26 -11.25
CA HIS A 288 2.69 3.28 -10.66
C HIS A 288 2.71 4.59 -11.44
N VAL A 289 1.54 5.24 -11.49
CA VAL A 289 1.34 6.60 -12.04
C VAL A 289 1.27 7.59 -10.88
N THR A 290 1.86 8.78 -11.04
CA THR A 290 1.69 9.86 -10.04
C THR A 290 0.22 10.28 -9.94
N PRO A 291 -0.26 10.72 -8.75
CA PRO A 291 -1.66 11.12 -8.57
C PRO A 291 -2.14 12.25 -9.48
N ASP A 292 -1.24 13.10 -9.95
CA ASP A 292 -1.51 14.15 -10.95
C ASP A 292 -1.54 13.64 -12.41
N GLY A 293 -1.22 12.37 -12.63
CA GLY A 293 -1.21 11.72 -13.95
C GLY A 293 -0.03 12.09 -14.84
N ARG A 294 0.96 12.82 -14.36
CA ARG A 294 2.03 13.37 -15.21
C ARG A 294 3.20 12.43 -15.44
N PHE A 295 3.45 11.54 -14.51
CA PHE A 295 4.61 10.64 -14.54
C PHE A 295 4.21 9.20 -14.26
N LEU A 296 4.96 8.29 -14.86
CA LEU A 296 4.86 6.85 -14.66
C LEU A 296 6.24 6.31 -14.29
N TYR A 297 6.29 5.39 -13.33
CA TYR A 297 7.51 4.67 -13.00
C TYR A 297 7.26 3.17 -13.06
N GLY A 298 8.30 2.42 -13.44
CA GLY A 298 8.29 0.96 -13.45
C GLY A 298 9.57 0.43 -12.82
N SER A 299 9.49 -0.63 -12.02
CA SER A 299 10.65 -1.25 -11.38
C SER A 299 11.17 -2.45 -12.17
N GLU A 300 12.50 -2.59 -12.24
CA GLU A 300 13.22 -3.70 -12.86
C GLU A 300 14.16 -4.35 -11.83
N ARG A 301 13.93 -5.66 -11.57
CA ARG A 301 14.59 -6.38 -10.47
C ARG A 301 16.05 -6.75 -10.75
N LYS A 302 16.43 -7.02 -11.99
CA LYS A 302 17.79 -7.43 -12.38
C LYS A 302 18.75 -6.25 -12.45
N THR A 303 18.27 -5.13 -12.98
CA THR A 303 19.05 -3.88 -13.02
C THR A 303 19.05 -3.13 -11.71
N SER A 304 18.12 -3.46 -10.78
CA SER A 304 17.88 -2.70 -9.55
C SER A 304 17.63 -1.22 -9.83
N THR A 305 16.74 -0.94 -10.80
CA THR A 305 16.40 0.42 -11.22
C THR A 305 14.90 0.67 -11.24
N LEU A 306 14.56 1.96 -11.21
CA LEU A 306 13.25 2.49 -11.55
C LEU A 306 13.36 3.23 -12.88
N ALA A 307 12.58 2.83 -13.88
CA ALA A 307 12.44 3.54 -15.15
C ALA A 307 11.36 4.59 -15.03
N GLY A 308 11.67 5.86 -15.30
CA GLY A 308 10.73 6.98 -15.22
C GLY A 308 10.31 7.50 -16.59
N TYR A 309 9.05 7.89 -16.71
CA TYR A 309 8.45 8.41 -17.96
C TYR A 309 7.55 9.60 -17.68
N ARG A 310 7.53 10.54 -18.62
CA ARG A 310 6.52 11.59 -18.70
C ARG A 310 5.34 11.11 -19.55
N ILE A 311 4.13 11.32 -19.08
CA ILE A 311 2.87 10.97 -19.76
C ILE A 311 2.38 12.18 -20.56
N ASP A 312 2.01 11.95 -21.83
CA ASP A 312 1.23 12.90 -22.62
C ASP A 312 -0.23 12.88 -22.12
N PRO A 313 -0.77 13.98 -21.60
CA PRO A 313 -2.10 13.98 -20.99
C PRO A 313 -3.25 13.79 -21.97
N GLN A 314 -3.02 13.97 -23.27
CA GLN A 314 -4.04 13.81 -24.31
C GLN A 314 -4.04 12.40 -24.90
N LYS A 315 -2.85 11.86 -25.12
CA LYS A 315 -2.65 10.59 -25.82
C LYS A 315 -2.39 9.42 -24.88
N GLY A 316 -1.98 9.66 -23.61
CA GLY A 316 -1.52 8.61 -22.72
C GLY A 316 -0.19 7.97 -23.10
N THR A 317 0.43 8.42 -24.20
CA THR A 317 1.77 7.96 -24.61
C THR A 317 2.85 8.48 -23.68
N ARG A 318 4.02 7.83 -23.67
CA ARG A 318 5.10 8.13 -22.74
C ARG A 318 6.39 8.48 -23.46
N SER A 319 7.14 9.40 -22.84
CA SER A 319 8.54 9.70 -23.20
C SER A 319 9.46 9.41 -22.00
N PRO A 320 10.65 8.81 -22.21
CA PRO A 320 11.54 8.45 -21.11
C PRO A 320 12.09 9.69 -20.40
N ILE A 321 12.22 9.61 -19.07
CA ILE A 321 12.92 10.57 -18.22
C ILE A 321 14.32 10.04 -17.92
N GLY A 322 14.42 8.76 -17.51
CA GLY A 322 15.68 8.13 -17.16
C GLY A 322 15.49 6.86 -16.35
N HIS A 323 16.62 6.25 -15.97
CA HIS A 323 16.68 5.12 -15.05
C HIS A 323 17.34 5.58 -13.75
N PHE A 324 16.73 5.24 -12.63
CA PHE A 324 17.15 5.67 -11.30
C PHE A 324 17.56 4.44 -10.48
N PRO A 325 18.85 4.31 -10.08
CA PRO A 325 19.27 3.23 -9.20
C PRO A 325 18.45 3.20 -7.90
N THR A 326 18.06 2.00 -7.47
CA THR A 326 17.28 1.81 -6.25
C THR A 326 17.81 0.65 -5.41
N GLU A 327 16.98 0.08 -4.54
CA GLU A 327 17.31 -1.05 -3.69
C GLU A 327 17.48 -2.34 -4.53
N THR A 328 18.26 -3.31 -4.02
CA THR A 328 18.50 -4.56 -4.74
C THR A 328 17.24 -5.38 -4.88
N THR A 329 16.90 -5.80 -6.10
CA THR A 329 15.70 -6.56 -6.46
C THR A 329 14.41 -5.79 -6.09
N PRO A 330 14.13 -4.63 -6.70
CA PRO A 330 12.98 -3.78 -6.36
C PRO A 330 11.68 -4.42 -6.86
N ARG A 331 11.02 -5.20 -5.99
CA ARG A 331 9.79 -5.92 -6.35
C ARG A 331 8.54 -5.06 -6.24
N GLY A 332 8.50 -4.14 -5.30
CA GLY A 332 7.38 -3.22 -5.08
C GLY A 332 7.86 -1.82 -4.75
N PHE A 333 7.09 -0.84 -5.14
CA PHE A 333 7.25 0.56 -4.78
C PHE A 333 5.89 1.24 -4.74
N ASN A 334 5.79 2.43 -4.17
CA ASN A 334 4.59 3.23 -4.22
C ASN A 334 4.92 4.73 -4.23
N ILE A 335 3.94 5.54 -4.61
CA ILE A 335 4.04 7.00 -4.67
C ILE A 335 3.09 7.57 -3.63
N ASP A 336 3.54 8.57 -2.87
CA ASP A 336 2.69 9.20 -1.87
C ASP A 336 1.45 9.87 -2.51
N PRO A 337 0.33 9.99 -1.77
CA PRO A 337 -0.92 10.54 -2.32
C PRO A 337 -0.82 11.96 -2.89
N ARG A 338 0.26 12.69 -2.59
CA ARG A 338 0.54 14.04 -3.12
C ARG A 338 1.45 14.04 -4.34
N GLY A 339 2.00 12.88 -4.73
CA GLY A 339 2.90 12.74 -5.87
C GLY A 339 4.27 13.37 -5.68
N ARG A 340 4.73 13.55 -4.43
CA ARG A 340 6.01 14.21 -4.12
C ARG A 340 7.12 13.25 -3.77
N LEU A 341 6.77 12.08 -3.25
CA LEU A 341 7.70 11.08 -2.77
C LEU A 341 7.42 9.73 -3.43
N LEU A 342 8.48 9.01 -3.76
CA LEU A 342 8.42 7.64 -4.23
C LEU A 342 9.22 6.78 -3.24
N LEU A 343 8.62 5.69 -2.77
CA LEU A 343 9.20 4.73 -1.85
C LEU A 343 9.36 3.39 -2.56
N SER A 344 10.58 2.84 -2.58
CA SER A 344 10.89 1.57 -3.25
C SER A 344 11.58 0.61 -2.31
N VAL A 345 11.11 -0.63 -2.23
CA VAL A 345 11.67 -1.67 -1.38
C VAL A 345 12.45 -2.70 -2.18
N GLY A 346 13.61 -3.07 -1.67
CA GLY A 346 14.47 -4.10 -2.26
C GLY A 346 14.35 -5.42 -1.52
N LEU A 347 13.90 -6.44 -2.24
CA LEU A 347 13.68 -7.77 -1.69
C LEU A 347 14.95 -8.36 -1.07
N ASP A 348 16.10 -8.19 -1.74
CA ASP A 348 17.37 -8.76 -1.33
C ASP A 348 18.20 -7.82 -0.45
N SER A 349 18.01 -6.49 -0.56
CA SER A 349 18.69 -5.53 0.31
C SER A 349 18.05 -5.40 1.69
N ASN A 350 16.81 -5.89 1.89
CA ASN A 350 16.03 -5.69 3.12
C ASN A 350 15.97 -4.21 3.55
N ALA A 351 15.80 -3.34 2.57
CA ALA A 351 15.82 -1.90 2.76
C ALA A 351 14.76 -1.21 1.90
N MET A 352 14.44 0.03 2.24
CA MET A 352 13.60 0.92 1.48
C MET A 352 14.33 2.20 1.14
N ALA A 353 14.28 2.60 -0.13
CA ALA A 353 14.72 3.91 -0.58
C ALA A 353 13.53 4.85 -0.71
N VAL A 354 13.71 6.10 -0.27
CA VAL A 354 12.74 7.19 -0.41
C VAL A 354 13.36 8.26 -1.30
N TYR A 355 12.65 8.62 -2.36
CA TYR A 355 13.04 9.65 -3.31
C TYR A 355 12.08 10.81 -3.28
N ARG A 356 12.58 12.00 -3.58
CA ARG A 356 11.76 13.13 -3.98
C ARG A 356 11.54 13.08 -5.50
N ILE A 357 10.29 13.24 -5.91
CA ILE A 357 9.92 13.41 -7.32
C ILE A 357 10.03 14.91 -7.66
N ASP A 358 10.87 15.26 -8.61
CA ASP A 358 10.91 16.62 -9.14
C ASP A 358 9.60 16.93 -9.89
N PRO A 359 8.83 17.96 -9.49
CA PRO A 359 7.51 18.20 -10.05
C PRO A 359 7.53 18.70 -11.50
N GLN A 360 8.66 19.13 -12.02
CA GLN A 360 8.77 19.62 -13.39
C GLN A 360 9.28 18.53 -14.34
N SER A 361 10.34 17.86 -13.97
CA SER A 361 10.99 16.84 -14.80
C SER A 361 10.51 15.41 -14.55
N GLY A 362 10.05 15.08 -13.34
CA GLY A 362 9.78 13.73 -12.89
C GLY A 362 11.06 12.96 -12.50
N ALA A 363 12.21 13.63 -12.41
CA ALA A 363 13.45 13.00 -11.96
C ALA A 363 13.36 12.61 -10.47
N LEU A 364 13.90 11.43 -10.13
CA LEU A 364 14.02 10.99 -8.74
C LEU A 364 15.33 11.51 -8.14
N THR A 365 15.22 12.22 -7.02
CA THR A 365 16.33 12.88 -6.34
C THR A 365 16.31 12.64 -4.83
N ASN A 366 17.36 13.06 -4.12
CA ASN A 366 17.42 13.06 -2.65
C ASN A 366 17.13 11.70 -2.00
N ARG A 367 17.78 10.64 -2.51
CA ARG A 367 17.60 9.29 -1.99
C ARG A 367 17.99 9.18 -0.51
N LYS A 368 17.04 8.72 0.32
CA LYS A 368 17.26 8.27 1.70
C LYS A 368 17.03 6.78 1.78
N GLN A 369 17.72 6.09 2.68
CA GLN A 369 17.60 4.65 2.84
C GLN A 369 17.22 4.31 4.29
N TYR A 370 16.34 3.32 4.45
CA TYR A 370 15.83 2.84 5.73
C TYR A 370 15.89 1.30 5.78
N PRO A 371 16.36 0.70 6.88
CA PRO A 371 16.32 -0.75 7.06
C PRO A 371 14.88 -1.23 7.24
N MET A 372 14.53 -2.35 6.62
CA MET A 372 13.24 -3.01 6.73
C MET A 372 13.38 -4.41 7.34
N GLY A 373 12.26 -5.14 7.45
CA GLY A 373 12.25 -6.56 7.75
C GLY A 373 12.77 -7.40 6.57
N GLN A 374 12.67 -8.72 6.66
CA GLN A 374 13.20 -9.60 5.63
C GLN A 374 12.26 -9.69 4.42
N GLN A 375 12.81 -9.52 3.22
CA GLN A 375 12.11 -9.55 1.94
C GLN A 375 10.93 -8.57 1.87
N PRO A 376 11.16 -7.25 2.05
CA PRO A 376 10.13 -6.26 1.85
C PRO A 376 9.71 -6.21 0.37
N ASN A 377 8.39 -6.19 0.09
CA ASN A 377 7.93 -6.36 -1.28
C ASN A 377 6.63 -5.65 -1.66
N TRP A 378 5.95 -5.01 -0.71
CA TRP A 378 4.74 -4.26 -0.96
C TRP A 378 4.66 -3.03 -0.06
N ILE A 379 4.12 -1.93 -0.59
CA ILE A 379 3.99 -0.66 0.13
C ILE A 379 2.58 -0.11 -0.06
N GLU A 380 1.91 0.21 1.04
CA GLU A 380 0.69 1.03 1.03
C GLU A 380 0.97 2.34 1.75
N ILE A 381 0.46 3.45 1.21
CA ILE A 381 0.64 4.79 1.78
C ILE A 381 -0.73 5.41 2.00
N VAL A 382 -1.02 5.78 3.24
CA VAL A 382 -2.33 6.28 3.66
C VAL A 382 -2.20 7.65 4.30
N ASP A 383 -2.93 8.62 3.77
CA ASP A 383 -3.15 9.90 4.44
C ASP A 383 -4.26 9.72 5.49
N LEU A 384 -3.95 10.07 6.74
CA LEU A 384 -4.89 9.97 7.86
C LEU A 384 -5.73 11.23 8.03
N ARG A 385 -5.26 12.35 7.44
CA ARG A 385 -5.90 13.69 7.53
C ARG A 385 -5.95 14.37 6.17
#